data_45abcc43d68b24ab1684cfc8ab177706
#
_entry.id   45abcc43d68b24ab1684cfc8ab177706
#
_cell.length_a   1.000
_cell.length_b   1.000
_cell.length_c   1.000
_cell.angle_alpha   90.00
_cell.angle_beta   90.00
_cell.angle_gamma   90.00
#
_symmetry.space_group_name_H-M   'P 1'
#
loop_
_entity.id
_entity.type
_entity.pdbx_description
1 polymer ?
#
loop_
_entity_poly.entity_id
_entity_poly.type
_entity_poly.pdbx_seq_one_letter_code
_entity_poly.pdbx_strand_id
1 'polypeptide(L)'
;MKTSLRLTALAGAAALAVSLSACSRPSTDAATATSAAPADKTLSIGFFGFAKANSFAQATWAGIQEYAAAHNANATFLDSNFDGPTQVNQLQDAVTSKRYDVVIVQANDGTAIVNAVKQAVAAGITVVIEFTPVGGDYSTTQPQVPGTISIVDAPVLNGQGLATLGLGACKEAGSTPCKVAYLEGFANYPLDTARTNATVDALKAGGADVVASVVGGYTQDSGRAAFQNVLQAHPDVNVVIGSSQAIEGAAPLAAGRNIKFVGNGGSTQAFQAVQSGTWYGVYVIPEKAEGAKAAELGLAKARGQQVPVATDARTLTPYQALGTKHTLQGQTADYSD
;
A
#
# COMPACT_ATOMS: atom_id res chain seq x y z
N MET A 1 -20.28 -19.07 95.20
CA MET A 1 -20.50 -17.66 95.53
C MET A 1 -20.59 -16.94 94.23
N LYS A 2 -21.82 -16.60 93.81
CA LYS A 2 -22.34 -15.21 93.77
C LYS A 2 -21.52 -14.35 92.87
N THR A 3 -21.89 -13.68 91.79
CA THR A 3 -23.16 -13.02 91.40
C THR A 3 -22.98 -12.48 89.97
N SER A 4 -23.92 -12.73 89.10
CA SER A 4 -24.89 -11.83 88.48
C SER A 4 -24.33 -10.74 87.54
N LEU A 5 -24.75 -10.80 86.29
CA LEU A 5 -25.82 -9.99 85.62
C LEU A 5 -25.40 -8.62 85.09
N ARG A 6 -25.54 -8.37 83.85
CA ARG A 6 -26.63 -7.60 83.21
C ARG A 6 -26.45 -7.43 81.68
N LEU A 7 -27.61 -7.77 81.04
CA LEU A 7 -27.93 -7.41 79.63
C LEU A 7 -28.03 -5.94 79.45
N THR A 8 -27.63 -5.45 78.25
CA THR A 8 -28.37 -4.38 77.59
C THR A 8 -28.35 -4.60 76.07
N ALA A 9 -29.55 -4.76 75.55
CA ALA A 9 -29.84 -4.79 74.13
C ALA A 9 -29.99 -3.34 73.59
N LEU A 10 -29.50 -3.05 72.41
CA LEU A 10 -29.98 -1.92 71.61
C LEU A 10 -30.21 -2.39 70.18
N ALA A 11 -31.48 -2.25 69.79
CA ALA A 11 -32.00 -2.51 68.44
C ALA A 11 -31.58 -1.33 67.54
N GLY A 12 -31.09 -1.64 66.34
CA GLY A 12 -30.87 -0.67 65.27
C GLY A 12 -31.47 -1.18 63.96
N ALA A 13 -32.49 -0.49 63.49
CA ALA A 13 -33.31 -0.83 62.33
C ALA A 13 -32.50 -0.88 61.03
N ALA A 14 -32.63 -1.96 60.26
CA ALA A 14 -32.15 -2.06 58.88
C ALA A 14 -33.23 -1.49 57.95
N ALA A 15 -32.93 -0.39 57.26
CA ALA A 15 -33.72 0.10 56.16
C ALA A 15 -33.33 -0.61 54.87
N LEU A 16 -34.23 -1.43 54.32
CA LEU A 16 -34.10 -1.97 52.97
C LEU A 16 -34.41 -0.87 51.95
N ALA A 17 -33.39 -0.40 51.20
CA ALA A 17 -33.60 0.36 49.99
C ALA A 17 -33.65 -0.62 48.79
N VAL A 18 -34.82 -0.87 48.26
CA VAL A 18 -35.04 -1.58 47.00
C VAL A 18 -34.79 -0.59 45.88
N SER A 19 -33.64 -0.69 45.20
CA SER A 19 -33.35 0.03 43.96
C SER A 19 -33.87 -0.77 42.77
N LEU A 20 -34.93 -0.29 42.13
CA LEU A 20 -35.36 -0.76 40.80
C LEU A 20 -34.27 -0.48 39.77
N SER A 21 -33.57 -1.49 39.33
CA SER A 21 -32.69 -1.43 38.18
C SER A 21 -33.52 -1.52 36.91
N ALA A 22 -33.68 -0.41 36.22
CA ALA A 22 -34.21 -0.37 34.85
C ALA A 22 -33.29 -1.17 33.93
N CYS A 23 -33.79 -2.20 33.28
CA CYS A 23 -33.12 -2.92 32.22
C CYS A 23 -32.96 -1.98 30.98
N SER A 24 -31.82 -1.31 30.83
CA SER A 24 -31.36 -0.80 29.57
C SER A 24 -30.70 -1.95 28.81
N ARG A 25 -31.28 -2.34 27.67
CA ARG A 25 -30.62 -3.22 26.70
C ARG A 25 -29.32 -2.59 26.26
N PRO A 26 -28.16 -3.25 26.32
CA PRO A 26 -26.96 -2.77 25.63
C PRO A 26 -27.18 -2.99 24.15
N SER A 27 -27.09 -1.91 23.37
CA SER A 27 -26.86 -1.97 21.94
C SER A 27 -25.54 -2.70 21.68
N THR A 28 -25.64 -3.83 20.99
CA THR A 28 -24.48 -4.62 20.57
C THR A 28 -23.79 -3.96 19.39
N ASP A 29 -22.96 -2.97 19.67
CA ASP A 29 -21.79 -2.68 18.85
C ASP A 29 -20.59 -3.38 19.52
N ALA A 30 -20.47 -4.67 19.23
CA ALA A 30 -19.29 -5.45 19.62
C ALA A 30 -18.12 -5.06 18.69
N ALA A 31 -17.51 -3.91 18.95
CA ALA A 31 -16.14 -3.69 18.54
C ALA A 31 -15.30 -4.74 19.31
N THR A 32 -14.80 -5.75 18.61
CA THR A 32 -13.89 -6.76 19.16
C THR A 32 -12.64 -5.99 19.66
N ALA A 33 -12.56 -5.75 20.96
CA ALA A 33 -11.41 -5.11 21.56
C ALA A 33 -10.23 -6.07 21.43
N THR A 34 -9.33 -5.78 20.52
CA THR A 34 -8.02 -6.44 20.44
C THR A 34 -7.32 -6.21 21.79
N SER A 35 -7.06 -7.26 22.54
CA SER A 35 -6.32 -7.16 23.81
C SER A 35 -4.90 -6.67 23.51
N ALA A 36 -4.51 -5.52 24.06
CA ALA A 36 -3.16 -4.98 23.91
C ALA A 36 -2.11 -5.98 24.41
N ALA A 37 -1.03 -6.16 23.65
CA ALA A 37 0.09 -6.98 24.10
C ALA A 37 0.86 -6.31 25.24
N PRO A 38 1.44 -7.08 26.20
CA PRO A 38 2.31 -6.53 27.22
C PRO A 38 3.44 -5.70 26.62
N ALA A 39 3.84 -4.60 27.30
CA ALA A 39 4.81 -3.63 26.78
C ALA A 39 6.20 -4.22 26.48
N ASP A 40 6.58 -5.28 27.16
CA ASP A 40 7.86 -5.99 27.04
C ASP A 40 7.80 -7.21 26.10
N LYS A 41 6.62 -7.58 25.57
CA LYS A 41 6.49 -8.68 24.62
C LYS A 41 7.15 -8.34 23.31
N THR A 42 8.06 -9.22 22.82
CA THR A 42 8.53 -9.20 21.43
C THR A 42 7.39 -9.57 20.50
N LEU A 43 6.99 -8.65 19.61
CA LEU A 43 5.90 -8.87 18.66
C LEU A 43 6.38 -9.56 17.39
N SER A 44 5.46 -10.23 16.71
CA SER A 44 5.70 -10.91 15.43
C SER A 44 4.92 -10.27 14.30
N ILE A 45 5.63 -9.92 13.21
CA ILE A 45 5.05 -9.34 11.99
C ILE A 45 5.13 -10.38 10.86
N GLY A 46 4.01 -10.63 10.18
CA GLY A 46 3.98 -11.32 8.90
C GLY A 46 3.79 -10.30 7.77
N PHE A 47 4.74 -10.21 6.85
CA PHE A 47 4.58 -9.41 5.61
C PHE A 47 4.18 -10.33 4.47
N PHE A 48 2.97 -10.13 3.94
CA PHE A 48 2.38 -10.85 2.81
C PHE A 48 2.59 -10.01 1.56
N GLY A 49 3.80 -10.10 0.99
CA GLY A 49 4.22 -9.28 -0.13
C GLY A 49 4.00 -9.95 -1.48
N PHE A 50 4.19 -9.19 -2.55
CA PHE A 50 4.02 -9.64 -3.93
C PHE A 50 4.96 -10.79 -4.29
N ALA A 51 6.27 -10.55 -4.25
CA ALA A 51 7.29 -11.55 -4.56
C ALA A 51 8.65 -11.15 -3.98
N LYS A 52 9.39 -12.10 -3.40
CA LYS A 52 10.75 -11.85 -2.89
C LYS A 52 11.76 -11.50 -3.98
N ALA A 53 11.53 -11.94 -5.21
CA ALA A 53 12.39 -11.63 -6.34
C ALA A 53 12.18 -10.23 -6.91
N ASN A 54 11.17 -9.49 -6.46
CA ASN A 54 10.83 -8.15 -6.97
C ASN A 54 11.45 -7.06 -6.08
N SER A 55 12.19 -6.12 -6.67
CA SER A 55 12.88 -5.01 -5.99
C SER A 55 11.94 -4.10 -5.20
N PHE A 56 10.75 -3.85 -5.73
CA PHE A 56 9.70 -3.05 -5.11
C PHE A 56 9.22 -3.69 -3.79
N ALA A 57 8.87 -4.99 -3.80
CA ALA A 57 8.48 -5.71 -2.59
C ALA A 57 9.64 -5.87 -1.60
N GLN A 58 10.88 -5.93 -2.08
CA GLN A 58 12.08 -5.93 -1.23
C GLN A 58 12.32 -4.59 -0.56
N ALA A 59 11.98 -3.47 -1.21
CA ALA A 59 12.06 -2.15 -0.61
C ALA A 59 11.08 -2.00 0.56
N THR A 60 9.81 -2.39 0.37
CA THR A 60 8.81 -2.47 1.47
C THR A 60 9.32 -3.34 2.61
N TRP A 61 9.84 -4.54 2.26
CA TRP A 61 10.39 -5.46 3.25
C TRP A 61 11.54 -4.85 4.07
N ALA A 62 12.47 -4.15 3.42
CA ALA A 62 13.58 -3.48 4.09
C ALA A 62 13.09 -2.48 5.15
N GLY A 63 12.08 -1.66 4.81
CA GLY A 63 11.46 -0.73 5.75
C GLY A 63 10.81 -1.44 6.95
N ILE A 64 10.06 -2.51 6.70
CA ILE A 64 9.43 -3.32 7.75
C ILE A 64 10.50 -3.93 8.66
N GLN A 65 11.53 -4.55 8.08
CA GLN A 65 12.56 -5.27 8.81
C GLN A 65 13.39 -4.33 9.68
N GLU A 66 13.83 -3.21 9.14
CA GLU A 66 14.61 -2.21 9.88
C GLU A 66 13.80 -1.64 11.05
N TYR A 67 12.52 -1.31 10.82
CA TYR A 67 11.67 -0.79 11.88
C TYR A 67 11.40 -1.84 12.96
N ALA A 68 11.07 -3.08 12.57
CA ALA A 68 10.81 -4.17 13.50
C ALA A 68 12.02 -4.46 14.40
N ALA A 69 13.23 -4.53 13.83
CA ALA A 69 14.47 -4.79 14.57
C ALA A 69 14.77 -3.71 15.62
N ALA A 70 14.45 -2.45 15.30
CA ALA A 70 14.64 -1.32 16.23
C ALA A 70 13.55 -1.24 17.32
N HIS A 71 12.42 -1.95 17.19
CA HIS A 71 11.23 -1.78 18.04
C HIS A 71 10.75 -3.09 18.67
N ASN A 72 11.67 -3.96 19.07
CA ASN A 72 11.38 -5.23 19.75
C ASN A 72 10.30 -6.06 19.03
N ALA A 73 10.52 -6.32 17.75
CA ALA A 73 9.67 -7.18 16.93
C ALA A 73 10.50 -8.00 15.93
N ASN A 74 9.97 -9.18 15.59
CA ASN A 74 10.51 -10.03 14.54
C ASN A 74 9.59 -9.96 13.33
N ALA A 75 10.15 -9.86 12.13
CA ALA A 75 9.39 -9.85 10.89
C ALA A 75 9.72 -11.07 10.01
N THR A 76 8.72 -11.54 9.26
CA THR A 76 8.85 -12.63 8.29
C THR A 76 8.18 -12.22 6.99
N PHE A 77 8.89 -12.35 5.86
CA PHE A 77 8.33 -12.16 4.53
C PHE A 77 7.72 -13.47 4.01
N LEU A 78 6.43 -13.46 3.73
CA LEU A 78 5.70 -14.56 3.08
C LEU A 78 5.59 -14.24 1.58
N ASP A 79 6.30 -15.04 0.79
CA ASP A 79 6.41 -14.88 -0.66
C ASP A 79 5.22 -15.53 -1.37
N SER A 80 4.39 -14.74 -2.01
CA SER A 80 3.30 -15.25 -2.85
C SER A 80 3.70 -15.43 -4.32
N ASN A 81 4.86 -14.94 -4.71
CA ASN A 81 5.37 -14.99 -6.09
C ASN A 81 4.33 -14.50 -7.12
N PHE A 82 3.70 -13.35 -6.83
CA PHE A 82 2.63 -12.76 -7.61
C PHE A 82 1.39 -13.66 -7.80
N ASP A 83 1.18 -14.66 -6.93
CA ASP A 83 0.02 -15.54 -6.98
C ASP A 83 -1.00 -15.19 -5.89
N GLY A 84 -2.16 -14.62 -6.31
CA GLY A 84 -3.23 -14.19 -5.40
C GLY A 84 -3.79 -15.32 -4.54
N PRO A 85 -4.17 -16.48 -5.12
CA PRO A 85 -4.61 -17.66 -4.36
C PRO A 85 -3.60 -18.11 -3.30
N THR A 86 -2.32 -18.18 -3.63
CA THR A 86 -1.25 -18.50 -2.66
C THR A 86 -1.23 -17.49 -1.51
N GLN A 87 -1.34 -16.20 -1.80
CA GLN A 87 -1.37 -15.15 -0.76
C GLN A 87 -2.58 -15.29 0.17
N VAL A 88 -3.76 -15.59 -0.37
CA VAL A 88 -4.98 -15.85 0.42
C VAL A 88 -4.76 -17.04 1.35
N ASN A 89 -4.23 -18.15 0.85
CA ASN A 89 -3.97 -19.35 1.65
C ASN A 89 -2.94 -19.07 2.76
N GLN A 90 -1.86 -18.34 2.46
CA GLN A 90 -0.86 -17.93 3.45
C GLN A 90 -1.47 -17.11 4.59
N LEU A 91 -2.39 -16.18 4.27
CA LEU A 91 -3.05 -15.37 5.30
C LEU A 91 -4.03 -16.21 6.14
N GLN A 92 -4.76 -17.15 5.54
CA GLN A 92 -5.61 -18.10 6.27
C GLN A 92 -4.80 -19.00 7.21
N ASP A 93 -3.64 -19.48 6.76
CA ASP A 93 -2.71 -20.25 7.60
C ASP A 93 -2.18 -19.42 8.77
N ALA A 94 -1.89 -18.13 8.55
CA ALA A 94 -1.49 -17.21 9.60
C ALA A 94 -2.58 -17.03 10.66
N VAL A 95 -3.84 -16.91 10.24
CA VAL A 95 -5.01 -16.82 11.12
C VAL A 95 -5.15 -18.09 11.96
N THR A 96 -5.05 -19.25 11.34
CA THR A 96 -5.21 -20.55 12.01
C THR A 96 -4.08 -20.83 13.00
N SER A 97 -2.84 -20.54 12.61
CA SER A 97 -1.64 -20.78 13.42
C SER A 97 -1.43 -19.75 14.53
N LYS A 98 -2.10 -18.59 14.46
CA LYS A 98 -1.92 -17.43 15.35
C LYS A 98 -0.44 -17.03 15.51
N ARG A 99 0.34 -17.17 14.44
CA ARG A 99 1.79 -16.95 14.44
C ARG A 99 2.17 -15.50 14.56
N TYR A 100 1.33 -14.59 14.06
CA TYR A 100 1.64 -13.17 13.95
C TYR A 100 0.72 -12.32 14.81
N ASP A 101 1.29 -11.35 15.51
CA ASP A 101 0.55 -10.29 16.23
C ASP A 101 0.08 -9.20 15.25
N VAL A 102 0.88 -8.98 14.20
CA VAL A 102 0.62 -8.01 13.13
C VAL A 102 0.78 -8.71 11.78
N VAL A 103 -0.13 -8.46 10.86
CA VAL A 103 0.04 -8.82 9.45
C VAL A 103 0.02 -7.54 8.61
N ILE A 104 0.98 -7.42 7.70
CA ILE A 104 1.06 -6.35 6.70
C ILE A 104 0.78 -7.01 5.35
N VAL A 105 -0.23 -6.52 4.64
CA VAL A 105 -0.74 -7.13 3.41
C VAL A 105 -0.55 -6.17 2.24
N GLN A 106 0.35 -6.54 1.33
CA GLN A 106 0.55 -5.94 0.02
C GLN A 106 -0.19 -6.83 -1.00
N ALA A 107 -1.48 -6.57 -1.19
CA ALA A 107 -2.38 -7.53 -1.83
C ALA A 107 -2.16 -7.66 -3.34
N ASN A 108 -1.94 -8.90 -3.84
CA ASN A 108 -1.97 -9.18 -5.29
C ASN A 108 -3.36 -8.92 -5.89
N ASP A 109 -4.40 -9.36 -5.20
CA ASP A 109 -5.80 -9.09 -5.53
C ASP A 109 -6.52 -8.59 -4.29
N GLY A 110 -6.76 -7.27 -4.25
CA GLY A 110 -7.42 -6.61 -3.13
C GLY A 110 -8.87 -7.04 -2.92
N THR A 111 -9.53 -7.59 -3.94
CA THR A 111 -10.92 -8.08 -3.82
C THR A 111 -10.97 -9.52 -3.33
N ALA A 112 -10.12 -10.39 -3.87
CA ALA A 112 -10.09 -11.80 -3.52
C ALA A 112 -9.67 -12.04 -2.06
N ILE A 113 -8.77 -11.21 -1.51
CA ILE A 113 -8.21 -11.37 -0.16
C ILE A 113 -9.13 -10.84 0.97
N VAL A 114 -10.21 -10.10 0.64
CA VAL A 114 -11.10 -9.45 1.63
C VAL A 114 -11.55 -10.39 2.74
N ASN A 115 -11.97 -11.61 2.39
CA ASN A 115 -12.48 -12.55 3.40
C ASN A 115 -11.38 -13.04 4.36
N ALA A 116 -10.17 -13.28 3.87
CA ALA A 116 -9.04 -13.66 4.71
C ALA A 116 -8.62 -12.51 5.63
N VAL A 117 -8.65 -11.27 5.15
CA VAL A 117 -8.41 -10.06 5.97
C VAL A 117 -9.46 -9.91 7.06
N LYS A 118 -10.76 -10.10 6.74
CA LYS A 118 -11.83 -10.09 7.76
C LYS A 118 -11.63 -11.16 8.83
N GLN A 119 -11.21 -12.37 8.43
CA GLN A 119 -10.89 -13.46 9.36
C GLN A 119 -9.69 -13.10 10.26
N ALA A 120 -8.65 -12.49 9.73
CA ALA A 120 -7.50 -12.02 10.50
C ALA A 120 -7.91 -10.98 11.56
N VAL A 121 -8.71 -9.99 11.18
CA VAL A 121 -9.26 -8.99 12.12
C VAL A 121 -10.13 -9.66 13.20
N ALA A 122 -11.02 -10.56 12.80
CA ALA A 122 -11.89 -11.29 13.75
C ALA A 122 -11.10 -12.19 14.71
N ALA A 123 -9.94 -12.70 14.29
CA ALA A 123 -9.03 -13.47 15.13
C ALA A 123 -8.20 -12.59 16.11
N GLY A 124 -8.36 -11.26 16.08
CA GLY A 124 -7.66 -10.32 16.93
C GLY A 124 -6.24 -9.97 16.44
N ILE A 125 -5.89 -10.30 15.22
CA ILE A 125 -4.63 -9.92 14.60
C ILE A 125 -4.73 -8.46 14.15
N THR A 126 -3.71 -7.65 14.42
CA THR A 126 -3.61 -6.30 13.86
C THR A 126 -3.29 -6.40 12.37
N VAL A 127 -4.17 -5.85 11.53
CA VAL A 127 -4.01 -5.91 10.06
C VAL A 127 -3.71 -4.52 9.51
N VAL A 128 -2.61 -4.41 8.78
CA VAL A 128 -2.22 -3.23 8.02
C VAL A 128 -2.28 -3.57 6.53
N ILE A 129 -3.04 -2.79 5.80
CA ILE A 129 -3.10 -2.85 4.34
C ILE A 129 -2.08 -1.86 3.81
N GLU A 130 -1.17 -2.35 3.00
CA GLU A 130 -0.06 -1.58 2.46
C GLU A 130 -0.13 -1.56 0.94
N PHE A 131 0.17 -0.43 0.34
CA PHE A 131 0.20 -0.13 -1.08
C PHE A 131 -1.13 -0.39 -1.81
N THR A 132 -1.59 -1.65 -1.92
CA THR A 132 -2.82 -2.01 -2.65
C THR A 132 -4.04 -1.95 -1.73
N PRO A 133 -5.11 -1.21 -2.07
CA PRO A 133 -6.37 -1.25 -1.32
C PRO A 133 -6.94 -2.67 -1.25
N VAL A 134 -7.47 -3.04 -0.09
CA VAL A 134 -8.23 -4.29 0.09
C VAL A 134 -9.71 -3.96 0.14
N GLY A 135 -10.41 -4.29 -0.96
CA GLY A 135 -11.80 -3.95 -1.24
C GLY A 135 -12.01 -3.70 -2.73
N GLY A 136 -13.19 -3.21 -3.11
CA GLY A 136 -13.56 -2.97 -4.52
C GLY A 136 -13.35 -1.52 -4.98
N ASP A 137 -13.03 -0.59 -4.08
CA ASP A 137 -12.80 0.83 -4.42
C ASP A 137 -11.30 1.13 -4.50
N TYR A 138 -10.81 1.32 -5.71
CA TYR A 138 -9.41 1.66 -6.01
C TYR A 138 -9.15 3.17 -6.08
N SER A 139 -10.14 4.01 -5.71
CA SER A 139 -10.03 5.47 -5.68
C SER A 139 -9.78 6.06 -4.29
N THR A 140 -9.88 5.24 -3.24
CA THR A 140 -9.78 5.69 -1.86
C THR A 140 -8.53 5.15 -1.15
N THR A 141 -8.01 5.93 -0.21
CA THR A 141 -6.98 5.51 0.74
C THR A 141 -7.59 5.01 2.07
N GLN A 142 -8.92 5.09 2.23
CA GLN A 142 -9.60 4.69 3.46
C GLN A 142 -9.70 3.16 3.56
N PRO A 143 -9.64 2.60 4.78
CA PRO A 143 -9.88 1.17 4.97
C PRO A 143 -11.28 0.77 4.52
N GLN A 144 -11.39 -0.26 3.70
CA GLN A 144 -12.67 -0.81 3.24
C GLN A 144 -13.08 -2.05 4.06
N VAL A 145 -12.16 -2.62 4.82
CA VAL A 145 -12.43 -3.66 5.81
C VAL A 145 -12.34 -3.04 7.20
N PRO A 146 -13.45 -2.99 7.98
CA PRO A 146 -13.43 -2.43 9.32
C PRO A 146 -12.38 -3.09 10.21
N GLY A 147 -11.67 -2.29 11.01
CA GLY A 147 -10.64 -2.77 11.93
C GLY A 147 -9.22 -2.82 11.36
N THR A 148 -9.05 -2.64 10.05
CA THR A 148 -7.72 -2.52 9.43
C THR A 148 -7.16 -1.11 9.50
N ILE A 149 -5.84 -1.00 9.32
CA ILE A 149 -5.12 0.24 9.06
C ILE A 149 -4.77 0.24 7.56
N SER A 150 -4.83 1.39 6.91
CA SER A 150 -4.53 1.53 5.49
C SER A 150 -3.39 2.52 5.26
N ILE A 151 -2.35 2.10 4.54
CA ILE A 151 -1.27 2.96 4.03
C ILE A 151 -1.20 2.65 2.54
N VAL A 152 -1.90 3.43 1.73
CA VAL A 152 -2.26 3.04 0.37
C VAL A 152 -1.91 4.15 -0.61
N ASP A 153 -1.33 3.75 -1.73
CA ASP A 153 -1.29 4.55 -2.95
C ASP A 153 -2.49 4.16 -3.83
N ALA A 154 -3.58 4.95 -3.74
CA ALA A 154 -4.82 4.61 -4.43
C ALA A 154 -4.60 4.53 -5.96
N PRO A 155 -4.83 3.38 -6.62
CA PRO A 155 -4.51 3.18 -8.04
C PRO A 155 -5.10 4.21 -9.01
N VAL A 156 -6.31 4.71 -8.72
CA VAL A 156 -6.93 5.78 -9.53
C VAL A 156 -6.15 7.08 -9.40
N LEU A 157 -5.71 7.45 -8.19
CA LEU A 157 -4.93 8.66 -7.95
C LEU A 157 -3.52 8.55 -8.53
N ASN A 158 -2.90 7.35 -8.44
CA ASN A 158 -1.64 7.04 -9.10
C ASN A 158 -1.76 7.23 -10.62
N GLY A 159 -2.79 6.64 -11.24
CA GLY A 159 -3.04 6.79 -12.68
C GLY A 159 -3.24 8.25 -13.11
N GLN A 160 -3.96 9.06 -12.34
CA GLN A 160 -4.11 10.49 -12.59
C GLN A 160 -2.77 11.25 -12.47
N GLY A 161 -1.93 10.85 -11.52
CA GLY A 161 -0.56 11.37 -11.35
C GLY A 161 0.33 11.04 -12.55
N LEU A 162 0.28 9.79 -13.02
CA LEU A 162 0.98 9.36 -14.24
C LEU A 162 0.54 10.16 -15.47
N ALA A 163 -0.77 10.38 -15.62
CA ALA A 163 -1.30 11.21 -16.70
C ALA A 163 -0.83 12.66 -16.59
N THR A 164 -0.76 13.23 -15.38
CA THR A 164 -0.23 14.57 -15.15
C THR A 164 1.22 14.69 -15.62
N LEU A 165 2.07 13.71 -15.28
CA LEU A 165 3.45 13.66 -15.77
C LEU A 165 3.51 13.44 -17.28
N GLY A 166 2.67 12.56 -17.82
CA GLY A 166 2.58 12.28 -19.25
C GLY A 166 2.20 13.52 -20.07
N LEU A 167 1.20 14.29 -19.64
CA LEU A 167 0.79 15.55 -20.28
C LEU A 167 1.89 16.63 -20.19
N GLY A 168 2.62 16.66 -19.06
CA GLY A 168 3.81 17.49 -18.93
C GLY A 168 4.91 17.11 -19.93
N ALA A 169 5.15 15.79 -20.08
CA ALA A 169 6.09 15.25 -21.06
C ALA A 169 5.66 15.59 -22.51
N CYS A 170 4.38 15.53 -22.81
CA CYS A 170 3.80 15.95 -24.10
C CYS A 170 4.08 17.42 -24.40
N LYS A 171 3.87 18.28 -23.40
CA LYS A 171 4.16 19.70 -23.55
C LYS A 171 5.65 19.96 -23.85
N GLU A 172 6.54 19.23 -23.16
CA GLU A 172 7.99 19.35 -23.40
C GLU A 172 8.40 18.78 -24.76
N ALA A 173 7.76 17.70 -25.23
CA ALA A 173 7.99 17.14 -26.56
C ALA A 173 7.58 18.09 -27.70
N GLY A 174 6.64 19.01 -27.44
CA GLY A 174 6.15 20.00 -28.42
C GLY A 174 5.30 19.39 -29.54
N SER A 175 4.77 18.19 -29.38
CA SER A 175 4.01 17.46 -30.41
C SER A 175 2.50 17.69 -30.28
N THR A 176 1.80 17.90 -31.41
CA THR A 176 0.34 18.09 -31.45
C THR A 176 -0.25 17.34 -32.65
N PRO A 177 -1.12 16.31 -32.45
CA PRO A 177 -1.39 15.69 -31.15
C PRO A 177 -0.16 14.98 -30.57
N CYS A 178 -0.07 14.91 -29.25
CA CYS A 178 0.97 14.14 -28.58
C CYS A 178 0.55 12.66 -28.53
N LYS A 179 1.35 11.79 -29.14
CA LYS A 179 1.12 10.35 -29.19
C LYS A 179 1.75 9.67 -27.97
N VAL A 180 0.92 9.04 -27.16
CA VAL A 180 1.33 8.39 -25.91
C VAL A 180 1.14 6.88 -26.02
N ALA A 181 2.15 6.11 -25.61
CA ALA A 181 2.05 4.70 -25.34
C ALA A 181 2.05 4.44 -23.82
N TYR A 182 1.11 3.66 -23.35
CA TYR A 182 1.06 3.21 -21.96
C TYR A 182 1.42 1.72 -21.88
N LEU A 183 2.48 1.42 -21.14
CA LEU A 183 2.91 0.07 -20.82
C LEU A 183 2.26 -0.32 -19.50
N GLU A 184 1.16 -1.06 -19.58
CA GLU A 184 0.33 -1.50 -18.46
C GLU A 184 1.08 -2.46 -17.53
N GLY A 185 0.60 -2.61 -16.28
CA GLY A 185 0.98 -3.72 -15.42
C GLY A 185 0.41 -5.05 -15.88
N PHE A 186 -0.08 -5.89 -14.98
CA PHE A 186 -0.69 -7.17 -15.33
C PHE A 186 -2.20 -7.01 -15.59
N ALA A 187 -2.67 -7.42 -16.76
CA ALA A 187 -4.06 -7.22 -17.19
C ALA A 187 -5.10 -7.89 -16.28
N ASN A 188 -4.72 -8.92 -15.52
CA ASN A 188 -5.60 -9.64 -14.60
C ASN A 188 -5.58 -9.11 -13.16
N TYR A 189 -4.83 -8.05 -12.89
CA TYR A 189 -4.79 -7.44 -11.57
C TYR A 189 -5.76 -6.25 -11.49
N PRO A 190 -6.71 -6.26 -10.54
CA PRO A 190 -7.68 -5.17 -10.40
C PRO A 190 -7.05 -3.80 -10.18
N LEU A 191 -5.95 -3.75 -9.42
CA LEU A 191 -5.20 -2.50 -9.21
C LEU A 191 -4.64 -1.94 -10.52
N ASP A 192 -4.07 -2.80 -11.38
CA ASP A 192 -3.48 -2.39 -12.66
C ASP A 192 -4.56 -1.94 -13.64
N THR A 193 -5.69 -2.64 -13.67
CA THR A 193 -6.86 -2.23 -14.47
C THR A 193 -7.38 -0.85 -14.03
N ALA A 194 -7.50 -0.60 -12.72
CA ALA A 194 -7.96 0.68 -12.21
C ALA A 194 -6.97 1.81 -12.55
N ARG A 195 -5.67 1.58 -12.40
CA ARG A 195 -4.61 2.52 -12.77
C ARG A 195 -4.58 2.81 -14.26
N THR A 196 -4.65 1.75 -15.09
CA THR A 196 -4.67 1.87 -16.55
C THR A 196 -5.83 2.74 -17.01
N ASN A 197 -7.04 2.44 -16.55
CA ASN A 197 -8.23 3.21 -16.92
C ASN A 197 -8.08 4.68 -16.51
N ALA A 198 -7.66 4.95 -15.28
CA ALA A 198 -7.47 6.32 -14.79
C ALA A 198 -6.39 7.07 -15.57
N THR A 199 -5.29 6.40 -15.94
CA THR A 199 -4.20 7.01 -16.73
C THR A 199 -4.68 7.35 -18.14
N VAL A 200 -5.28 6.37 -18.83
CA VAL A 200 -5.71 6.52 -20.23
C VAL A 200 -6.82 7.57 -20.34
N ASP A 201 -7.81 7.54 -19.45
CA ASP A 201 -8.92 8.50 -19.46
C ASP A 201 -8.43 9.92 -19.19
N ALA A 202 -7.53 10.11 -18.23
CA ALA A 202 -6.97 11.42 -17.92
C ALA A 202 -6.06 11.97 -19.04
N LEU A 203 -5.25 11.10 -19.68
CA LEU A 203 -4.45 11.49 -20.85
C LEU A 203 -5.34 11.96 -22.02
N LYS A 204 -6.39 11.18 -22.34
CA LYS A 204 -7.36 11.55 -23.41
C LYS A 204 -8.10 12.84 -23.07
N ALA A 205 -8.56 12.99 -21.82
CA ALA A 205 -9.21 14.23 -21.36
C ALA A 205 -8.27 15.44 -21.46
N GLY A 206 -6.95 15.24 -21.28
CA GLY A 206 -5.91 16.25 -21.47
C GLY A 206 -5.51 16.50 -22.92
N GLY A 207 -6.16 15.84 -23.90
CA GLY A 207 -5.92 16.03 -25.33
C GLY A 207 -4.76 15.20 -25.92
N ALA A 208 -4.22 14.23 -25.19
CA ALA A 208 -3.24 13.30 -25.73
C ALA A 208 -3.93 12.21 -26.57
N ASP A 209 -3.23 11.75 -27.62
CA ASP A 209 -3.62 10.61 -28.42
C ASP A 209 -2.94 9.34 -27.86
N VAL A 210 -3.71 8.52 -27.13
CA VAL A 210 -3.19 7.26 -26.58
C VAL A 210 -3.22 6.21 -27.69
N VAL A 211 -2.08 6.07 -28.38
CA VAL A 211 -1.92 5.20 -29.58
C VAL A 211 -1.71 3.74 -29.21
N ALA A 212 -1.24 3.44 -28.01
CA ALA A 212 -1.08 2.08 -27.50
C ALA A 212 -1.33 2.02 -26.00
N SER A 213 -1.99 0.96 -25.55
CA SER A 213 -2.09 0.55 -24.15
C SER A 213 -1.88 -0.97 -24.14
N VAL A 214 -0.72 -1.43 -23.71
CA VAL A 214 -0.26 -2.81 -23.84
C VAL A 214 0.46 -3.27 -22.57
N VAL A 215 0.38 -4.55 -22.26
CA VAL A 215 1.06 -5.10 -21.08
C VAL A 215 2.57 -4.93 -21.20
N GLY A 216 3.14 -4.12 -20.32
CA GLY A 216 4.59 -3.91 -20.15
C GLY A 216 5.16 -4.67 -18.96
N GLY A 217 4.30 -4.96 -17.97
CA GLY A 217 4.68 -5.71 -16.77
C GLY A 217 5.64 -4.97 -15.86
N TYR A 218 6.38 -5.75 -15.06
CA TYR A 218 7.24 -5.25 -13.98
C TYR A 218 8.68 -5.79 -14.08
N THR A 219 9.17 -5.96 -15.32
CA THR A 219 10.57 -6.32 -15.59
C THR A 219 11.12 -5.53 -16.77
N GLN A 220 12.42 -5.36 -16.83
CA GLN A 220 13.09 -4.69 -17.95
C GLN A 220 12.85 -5.45 -19.27
N ASP A 221 12.88 -6.78 -19.23
CA ASP A 221 12.71 -7.61 -20.42
C ASP A 221 11.28 -7.50 -20.99
N SER A 222 10.25 -7.54 -20.13
CA SER A 222 8.87 -7.39 -20.57
C SER A 222 8.60 -6.00 -21.12
N GLY A 223 9.11 -4.94 -20.48
CA GLY A 223 9.02 -3.56 -20.95
C GLY A 223 9.73 -3.34 -22.27
N ARG A 224 10.93 -3.90 -22.44
CA ARG A 224 11.69 -3.89 -23.72
C ARG A 224 10.88 -4.53 -24.83
N ALA A 225 10.35 -5.73 -24.62
CA ALA A 225 9.58 -6.44 -25.62
C ALA A 225 8.29 -5.69 -26.00
N ALA A 226 7.55 -5.19 -24.99
CA ALA A 226 6.33 -4.40 -25.23
C ALA A 226 6.62 -3.14 -26.04
N PHE A 227 7.64 -2.37 -25.67
CA PHE A 227 7.98 -1.14 -26.36
C PHE A 227 8.55 -1.37 -27.76
N GLN A 228 9.25 -2.47 -27.99
CA GLN A 228 9.70 -2.86 -29.32
C GLN A 228 8.50 -3.03 -30.30
N ASN A 229 7.43 -3.68 -29.84
CA ASN A 229 6.19 -3.83 -30.60
C ASN A 229 5.49 -2.48 -30.80
N VAL A 230 5.47 -1.63 -29.79
CA VAL A 230 4.93 -0.26 -29.90
C VAL A 230 5.68 0.54 -30.96
N LEU A 231 7.03 0.51 -30.96
CA LEU A 231 7.84 1.24 -31.95
C LEU A 231 7.63 0.75 -33.39
N GLN A 232 7.31 -0.54 -33.58
CA GLN A 232 7.00 -1.08 -34.92
C GLN A 232 5.64 -0.58 -35.41
N ALA A 233 4.64 -0.52 -34.52
CA ALA A 233 3.28 -0.11 -34.87
C ALA A 233 3.11 1.42 -34.91
N HIS A 234 3.82 2.13 -34.01
CA HIS A 234 3.72 3.58 -33.78
C HIS A 234 5.11 4.21 -33.73
N PRO A 235 5.85 4.29 -34.86
CA PRO A 235 7.21 4.81 -34.89
C PRO A 235 7.32 6.30 -34.54
N ASP A 236 6.20 7.00 -34.49
CA ASP A 236 6.04 8.42 -34.19
C ASP A 236 5.50 8.68 -32.76
N VAL A 237 5.57 7.69 -31.86
CA VAL A 237 5.24 7.86 -30.45
C VAL A 237 6.12 8.94 -29.81
N ASN A 238 5.53 9.81 -28.99
CA ASN A 238 6.22 10.93 -28.35
C ASN A 238 6.51 10.70 -26.87
N VAL A 239 5.60 10.01 -26.17
CA VAL A 239 5.70 9.75 -24.74
C VAL A 239 5.42 8.28 -24.44
N VAL A 240 6.20 7.68 -23.55
CA VAL A 240 6.00 6.32 -23.07
C VAL A 240 5.90 6.34 -21.55
N ILE A 241 4.85 5.73 -21.02
CA ILE A 241 4.57 5.65 -19.58
C ILE A 241 4.52 4.17 -19.19
N GLY A 242 5.07 3.79 -18.03
CA GLY A 242 5.00 2.41 -17.55
C GLY A 242 5.64 2.27 -16.16
N SER A 243 5.73 1.04 -15.63
CA SER A 243 6.52 0.80 -14.42
C SER A 243 7.98 1.23 -14.64
N SER A 244 8.69 1.63 -13.57
CA SER A 244 10.10 2.04 -13.70
C SER A 244 10.93 0.94 -14.35
N GLN A 245 10.73 -0.32 -13.94
CA GLN A 245 11.42 -1.47 -14.54
C GLN A 245 11.12 -1.61 -16.04
N ALA A 246 9.85 -1.48 -16.44
CA ALA A 246 9.49 -1.56 -17.86
C ALA A 246 10.11 -0.41 -18.67
N ILE A 247 10.13 0.81 -18.13
CA ILE A 247 10.74 1.98 -18.78
C ILE A 247 12.25 1.85 -18.86
N GLU A 248 12.92 1.28 -17.85
CA GLU A 248 14.36 0.97 -17.92
C GLU A 248 14.71 0.04 -19.10
N GLY A 249 13.87 -0.96 -19.33
CA GLY A 249 14.01 -1.85 -20.48
C GLY A 249 13.67 -1.18 -21.81
N ALA A 250 12.70 -0.28 -21.84
CA ALA A 250 12.21 0.42 -23.02
C ALA A 250 13.14 1.54 -23.48
N ALA A 251 13.59 2.39 -22.57
CA ALA A 251 14.30 3.63 -22.87
C ALA A 251 15.54 3.47 -23.80
N PRO A 252 16.38 2.43 -23.67
CA PRO A 252 17.50 2.22 -24.58
C PRO A 252 17.11 2.05 -26.05
N LEU A 253 15.89 1.56 -26.35
CA LEU A 253 15.40 1.40 -27.72
C LEU A 253 15.06 2.72 -28.43
N ALA A 254 14.96 3.80 -27.66
CA ALA A 254 14.66 5.14 -28.17
C ALA A 254 15.91 5.98 -28.44
N ALA A 255 17.10 5.40 -28.39
CA ALA A 255 18.35 6.13 -28.62
C ALA A 255 18.31 6.91 -29.94
N GLY A 256 18.60 8.23 -29.90
CA GLY A 256 18.52 9.11 -31.04
C GLY A 256 17.12 9.59 -31.44
N ARG A 257 16.08 9.23 -30.72
CA ARG A 257 14.70 9.69 -30.93
C ARG A 257 14.29 10.69 -29.85
N ASN A 258 13.41 11.63 -30.17
CA ASN A 258 12.84 12.56 -29.17
C ASN A 258 11.62 11.96 -28.50
N ILE A 259 11.82 10.87 -27.74
CA ILE A 259 10.76 10.21 -26.98
C ILE A 259 10.98 10.53 -25.50
N LYS A 260 9.92 10.95 -24.82
CA LYS A 260 9.92 11.22 -23.37
C LYS A 260 9.42 10.00 -22.61
N PHE A 261 10.02 9.72 -21.47
CA PHE A 261 9.67 8.60 -20.61
C PHE A 261 9.14 9.06 -19.27
N VAL A 262 8.13 8.35 -18.76
CA VAL A 262 7.57 8.54 -17.43
C VAL A 262 7.52 7.17 -16.74
N GLY A 263 8.21 7.04 -15.61
CA GLY A 263 8.21 5.84 -14.79
C GLY A 263 7.12 5.84 -13.72
N ASN A 264 6.76 4.67 -13.22
CA ASN A 264 5.94 4.45 -12.02
C ASN A 264 6.71 3.55 -11.06
N GLY A 265 7.17 4.09 -9.94
CA GLY A 265 8.05 3.40 -8.99
C GLY A 265 8.83 4.41 -8.17
N GLY A 266 10.13 4.46 -8.28
CA GLY A 266 10.97 5.42 -7.53
C GLY A 266 12.34 4.85 -7.18
N SER A 267 12.83 3.89 -8.00
CA SER A 267 14.16 3.32 -7.85
C SER A 267 15.28 4.35 -8.05
N THR A 268 16.47 4.02 -7.59
CA THR A 268 17.70 4.80 -7.81
C THR A 268 17.92 5.07 -9.30
N GLN A 269 17.68 4.10 -10.14
CA GLN A 269 17.80 4.19 -11.59
C GLN A 269 16.80 5.21 -12.18
N ALA A 270 15.56 5.15 -11.74
CA ALA A 270 14.53 6.10 -12.16
C ALA A 270 14.85 7.54 -11.72
N PHE A 271 15.32 7.73 -10.46
CA PHE A 271 15.75 9.04 -9.97
C PHE A 271 16.91 9.61 -10.81
N GLN A 272 17.94 8.81 -11.05
CA GLN A 272 19.09 9.21 -11.88
C GLN A 272 18.66 9.57 -13.30
N ALA A 273 17.75 8.80 -13.90
CA ALA A 273 17.24 9.07 -15.24
C ALA A 273 16.46 10.39 -15.32
N VAL A 274 15.65 10.71 -14.31
CA VAL A 274 14.92 11.98 -14.24
C VAL A 274 15.86 13.15 -13.93
N GLN A 275 16.78 13.01 -12.99
CA GLN A 275 17.74 14.04 -12.61
C GLN A 275 18.67 14.39 -13.77
N SER A 276 19.11 13.41 -14.56
CA SER A 276 19.89 13.63 -15.78
C SER A 276 19.09 14.22 -16.95
N GLY A 277 17.74 14.09 -16.90
CA GLY A 277 16.85 14.49 -17.99
C GLY A 277 16.66 13.43 -19.07
N THR A 278 17.12 12.20 -18.84
CA THR A 278 16.87 11.05 -19.74
C THR A 278 15.39 10.67 -19.71
N TRP A 279 14.76 10.71 -18.52
CA TRP A 279 13.32 10.63 -18.37
C TRP A 279 12.75 12.01 -18.02
N TYR A 280 11.52 12.25 -18.43
CA TYR A 280 10.78 13.45 -18.05
C TYR A 280 10.40 13.46 -16.57
N GLY A 281 9.92 12.32 -16.07
CA GLY A 281 9.47 12.21 -14.70
C GLY A 281 9.24 10.78 -14.25
N VAL A 282 8.97 10.65 -12.96
CA VAL A 282 8.59 9.39 -12.32
C VAL A 282 7.52 9.65 -11.27
N TYR A 283 6.47 8.86 -11.29
CA TYR A 283 5.57 8.79 -10.15
C TYR A 283 6.27 7.99 -9.06
N VAL A 284 6.63 8.66 -7.97
CA VAL A 284 7.43 8.06 -6.91
C VAL A 284 6.54 7.37 -5.89
N ILE A 285 6.78 6.09 -5.70
CA ILE A 285 6.19 5.28 -4.64
C ILE A 285 7.29 5.04 -3.61
N PRO A 286 7.13 5.57 -2.36
CA PRO A 286 8.18 5.52 -1.34
C PRO A 286 8.12 4.20 -0.55
N GLU A 287 8.40 3.09 -1.21
CA GLU A 287 8.18 1.72 -0.73
C GLU A 287 8.81 1.40 0.62
N LYS A 288 10.07 1.81 0.82
CA LYS A 288 10.75 1.59 2.09
C LYS A 288 10.09 2.39 3.21
N ALA A 289 9.71 3.63 2.94
CA ALA A 289 9.01 4.48 3.91
C ALA A 289 7.59 3.94 4.20
N GLU A 290 6.88 3.42 3.18
CA GLU A 290 5.58 2.76 3.36
C GLU A 290 5.70 1.53 4.26
N GLY A 291 6.68 0.66 3.98
CA GLY A 291 6.95 -0.52 4.80
C GLY A 291 7.29 -0.17 6.26
N ALA A 292 8.15 0.81 6.48
CA ALA A 292 8.49 1.29 7.81
C ALA A 292 7.25 1.85 8.54
N LYS A 293 6.42 2.65 7.84
CA LYS A 293 5.19 3.21 8.38
C LYS A 293 4.16 2.13 8.70
N ALA A 294 4.07 1.09 7.88
CA ALA A 294 3.19 -0.06 8.12
C ALA A 294 3.61 -0.81 9.40
N ALA A 295 4.90 -1.05 9.59
CA ALA A 295 5.41 -1.66 10.81
C ALA A 295 5.18 -0.76 12.03
N GLU A 296 5.41 0.56 11.92
CA GLU A 296 5.17 1.56 12.97
C GLU A 296 3.72 1.49 13.47
N LEU A 297 2.76 1.70 12.56
CA LEU A 297 1.34 1.77 12.93
C LEU A 297 0.81 0.40 13.39
N GLY A 298 1.28 -0.68 12.76
CA GLY A 298 0.91 -2.04 13.15
C GLY A 298 1.37 -2.39 14.57
N LEU A 299 2.64 -2.15 14.90
CA LEU A 299 3.18 -2.42 16.23
C LEU A 299 2.55 -1.49 17.30
N ALA A 300 2.35 -0.21 17.00
CA ALA A 300 1.71 0.73 17.91
C ALA A 300 0.29 0.27 18.26
N LYS A 301 -0.51 -0.12 17.24
CA LYS A 301 -1.87 -0.64 17.45
C LYS A 301 -1.88 -1.95 18.23
N ALA A 302 -0.99 -2.89 17.93
CA ALA A 302 -0.88 -4.15 18.64
C ALA A 302 -0.51 -3.96 20.12
N ARG A 303 0.19 -2.84 20.45
CA ARG A 303 0.48 -2.42 21.83
C ARG A 303 -0.64 -1.58 22.45
N GLY A 304 -1.81 -1.47 21.83
CA GLY A 304 -2.97 -0.76 22.34
C GLY A 304 -2.94 0.75 22.18
N GLN A 305 -2.02 1.29 21.38
CA GLN A 305 -1.96 2.71 21.10
C GLN A 305 -2.99 3.13 20.06
N GLN A 306 -3.45 4.37 20.14
CA GLN A 306 -4.29 4.96 19.08
C GLN A 306 -3.40 5.35 17.91
N VAL A 307 -3.82 4.97 16.70
CA VAL A 307 -3.11 5.26 15.45
C VAL A 307 -4.07 5.79 14.39
N PRO A 308 -3.58 6.58 13.42
CA PRO A 308 -4.36 6.90 12.22
C PRO A 308 -4.82 5.62 11.53
N VAL A 309 -6.08 5.57 11.10
CA VAL A 309 -6.64 4.42 10.39
C VAL A 309 -6.33 4.44 8.89
N ALA A 310 -5.98 5.61 8.35
CA ALA A 310 -5.64 5.81 6.95
C ALA A 310 -4.46 6.75 6.80
N THR A 311 -3.56 6.43 5.88
CA THR A 311 -2.44 7.27 5.43
C THR A 311 -2.42 7.22 3.90
N ASP A 312 -2.45 8.37 3.27
CA ASP A 312 -2.20 8.49 1.84
C ASP A 312 -0.68 8.39 1.62
N ALA A 313 -0.23 7.34 0.97
CA ALA A 313 1.19 7.05 0.76
C ALA A 313 1.93 8.19 0.04
N ARG A 314 1.25 8.95 -0.83
CA ARG A 314 1.81 10.11 -1.52
C ARG A 314 2.32 11.18 -0.56
N THR A 315 1.73 11.27 0.64
CA THR A 315 2.15 12.24 1.67
C THR A 315 3.47 11.89 2.34
N LEU A 316 3.99 10.69 2.11
CA LEU A 316 5.31 10.28 2.60
C LEU A 316 6.45 10.88 1.74
N THR A 317 6.12 11.52 0.63
CA THR A 317 7.07 12.29 -0.19
C THR A 317 6.75 13.79 -0.13
N PRO A 318 7.76 14.68 -0.15
CA PRO A 318 7.53 16.12 -0.08
C PRO A 318 6.93 16.71 -1.37
N TYR A 319 6.90 15.95 -2.46
CA TYR A 319 6.42 16.34 -3.79
C TYR A 319 5.15 15.60 -4.22
N GLN A 320 4.42 14.99 -3.27
CA GLN A 320 3.14 14.31 -3.52
C GLN A 320 3.24 13.28 -4.66
N ALA A 321 4.31 12.47 -4.65
CA ALA A 321 4.63 11.44 -5.63
C ALA A 321 5.03 11.94 -7.04
N LEU A 322 4.91 13.23 -7.38
CA LEU A 322 5.22 13.76 -8.72
C LEU A 322 6.69 14.14 -8.85
N GLY A 323 7.53 13.18 -9.18
CA GLY A 323 8.97 13.33 -9.39
C GLY A 323 9.29 13.88 -10.79
N THR A 324 9.83 15.09 -10.85
CA THR A 324 10.39 15.72 -12.05
C THR A 324 11.83 16.14 -11.77
N LYS A 325 12.57 16.55 -12.80
CA LYS A 325 13.94 17.04 -12.62
C LYS A 325 14.03 18.14 -11.55
N HIS A 326 13.01 18.99 -11.45
CA HIS A 326 12.97 20.07 -10.46
C HIS A 326 12.68 19.53 -9.05
N THR A 327 11.66 18.70 -8.90
CA THR A 327 11.22 18.21 -7.58
C THR A 327 12.17 17.16 -6.99
N LEU A 328 12.92 16.44 -7.84
CA LEU A 328 13.90 15.44 -7.39
C LEU A 328 15.31 15.99 -7.22
N GLN A 329 15.53 17.29 -7.42
CA GLN A 329 16.85 17.90 -7.20
C GLN A 329 17.30 17.72 -5.74
N GLY A 330 18.44 17.05 -5.55
CA GLY A 330 18.98 16.74 -4.22
C GLY A 330 18.24 15.65 -3.45
N GLN A 331 17.23 15.03 -4.04
CA GLN A 331 16.54 13.88 -3.46
C GLN A 331 17.26 12.57 -3.82
N THR A 332 17.15 11.58 -2.94
CA THR A 332 17.66 10.22 -3.16
C THR A 332 16.52 9.23 -3.10
N ALA A 333 16.58 8.19 -3.92
CA ALA A 333 15.67 7.07 -3.84
C ALA A 333 15.98 6.20 -2.61
N ASP A 334 14.98 5.46 -2.15
CA ASP A 334 15.13 4.58 -1.00
C ASP A 334 15.34 3.09 -1.37
N TYR A 335 15.31 2.77 -2.68
CA TYR A 335 15.61 1.42 -3.18
C TYR A 335 16.25 1.45 -4.58
N SER A 336 16.71 0.28 -5.04
CA SER A 336 17.32 0.07 -6.37
C SER A 336 16.63 -1.11 -7.06
N ASP A 337 16.34 -0.96 -8.36
CA ASP A 337 15.83 -2.04 -9.22
C ASP A 337 16.92 -3.04 -9.62
#